data_739c7eec9fda6aa7e21c8f93305c4473
#
_entry.id   739c7eec9fda6aa7e21c8f93305c4473
#
_cell.length_a   1.000
_cell.length_b   1.000
_cell.length_c   1.000
_cell.angle_alpha   90.00
_cell.angle_beta   90.00
_cell.angle_gamma   90.00
#
_symmetry.space_group_name_H-M   'P 1'
#
loop_
_entity.id
_entity.type
_entity.pdbx_description
1 polymer ?
#
loop_
_entity_poly.entity_id
_entity_poly.type
_entity_poly.pdbx_seq_one_letter_code
_entity_poly.pdbx_strand_id
1 'polypeptide(L)'
;MKLIWLNIRKITLFFLLFLFLFSFNISAKENSGWYGNIEPITNQDWDINKAKHLLERAGFGGTPEEIKFLFNLGISKAIEHLVYYENISVSEMPKFVESDIHDPGLINFPPSRPATTKLAKETGEALGIKVKESGNRKLQPIVNKFFFWLRASRLETKRVAYWWADRMISSPRPLEEKMTLFWHNHFANNETKVRDYRKLLLQNETFRMHATGNFRDLIIATAKDPAM
;
A
#
# COMPACT_ATOMS: atom_id res chain seq x y z
N MET A 1 -3.03 30.13 70.64
CA MET A 1 -3.41 29.06 69.67
C MET A 1 -4.66 29.39 68.84
N LYS A 2 -5.72 29.94 69.36
CA LYS A 2 -6.95 30.24 68.59
C LYS A 2 -6.79 31.29 67.46
N LEU A 3 -5.90 32.27 67.63
CA LEU A 3 -5.67 33.33 66.62
C LEU A 3 -4.92 32.85 65.39
N ILE A 4 -3.99 31.91 65.53
CA ILE A 4 -3.23 31.32 64.43
C ILE A 4 -4.14 30.44 63.56
N TRP A 5 -5.06 29.71 64.18
CA TRP A 5 -6.03 28.86 63.46
C TRP A 5 -7.02 29.65 62.63
N LEU A 6 -7.42 30.84 63.10
CA LEU A 6 -8.34 31.72 62.38
C LEU A 6 -7.68 32.32 61.12
N ASN A 7 -6.41 32.65 61.19
CA ASN A 7 -5.64 33.18 60.05
C ASN A 7 -5.37 32.10 58.98
N ILE A 8 -5.09 30.88 59.40
CA ILE A 8 -4.87 29.76 58.44
C ILE A 8 -6.20 29.46 57.69
N ARG A 9 -7.34 29.45 58.36
CA ARG A 9 -8.65 29.25 57.71
C ARG A 9 -8.99 30.38 56.73
N LYS A 10 -8.66 31.62 57.00
CA LYS A 10 -8.86 32.75 56.09
C LYS A 10 -7.96 32.64 54.87
N ILE A 11 -6.72 32.24 55.04
CA ILE A 11 -5.75 32.03 53.93
C ILE A 11 -6.20 30.85 53.04
N THR A 12 -6.65 29.74 53.62
CA THR A 12 -7.15 28.60 52.83
C THR A 12 -8.42 28.93 52.08
N LEU A 13 -9.34 29.71 52.71
CA LEU A 13 -10.56 30.13 52.04
C LEU A 13 -10.30 31.11 50.87
N PHE A 14 -9.32 32.02 51.07
CA PHE A 14 -8.88 32.93 50.03
C PHE A 14 -8.20 32.22 48.86
N PHE A 15 -7.40 31.17 49.15
CA PHE A 15 -6.75 30.35 48.13
C PHE A 15 -7.75 29.50 47.36
N LEU A 16 -8.80 28.96 48.05
CA LEU A 16 -9.90 28.23 47.39
C LEU A 16 -10.77 29.13 46.54
N LEU A 17 -11.02 30.36 47.02
CA LEU A 17 -11.76 31.37 46.24
C LEU A 17 -10.99 31.86 45.03
N PHE A 18 -9.66 32.00 45.17
CA PHE A 18 -8.73 32.35 44.09
C PHE A 18 -8.67 31.24 43.04
N LEU A 19 -8.60 29.97 43.43
CA LEU A 19 -8.68 28.81 42.55
C LEU A 19 -10.04 28.72 41.82
N PHE A 20 -11.14 29.12 42.46
CA PHE A 20 -12.46 29.13 41.85
C PHE A 20 -12.65 30.31 40.87
N LEU A 21 -12.00 31.44 41.12
CA LEU A 21 -12.03 32.59 40.21
C LEU A 21 -11.06 32.38 39.00
N PHE A 22 -10.09 31.51 39.12
CA PHE A 22 -9.21 31.04 38.04
C PHE A 22 -9.68 29.72 37.43
N SER A 23 -10.91 29.29 37.67
CA SER A 23 -11.61 28.39 36.76
C SER A 23 -11.80 29.15 35.45
N PHE A 24 -10.69 29.34 34.73
CA PHE A 24 -10.74 29.69 33.33
C PHE A 24 -11.70 28.73 32.69
N ASN A 25 -12.78 29.23 32.18
CA ASN A 25 -13.49 28.59 31.10
C ASN A 25 -12.47 28.38 30.00
N ILE A 26 -11.78 27.24 30.04
CA ILE A 26 -11.18 26.66 28.87
C ILE A 26 -12.39 26.24 28.04
N SER A 27 -13.00 27.25 27.41
CA SER A 27 -13.82 27.03 26.25
C SER A 27 -12.85 26.33 25.30
N ALA A 28 -12.89 25.01 25.29
CA ALA A 28 -12.33 24.25 24.20
C ALA A 28 -13.00 24.86 22.97
N LYS A 29 -12.27 25.72 22.28
CA LYS A 29 -12.64 26.18 20.97
C LYS A 29 -12.86 24.86 20.23
N GLU A 30 -14.14 24.50 20.03
CA GLU A 30 -14.47 23.35 19.19
C GLU A 30 -13.64 23.51 17.95
N ASN A 31 -12.65 22.64 17.79
CA ASN A 31 -11.85 22.58 16.58
C ASN A 31 -12.77 21.97 15.53
N SER A 32 -13.76 22.79 15.08
CA SER A 32 -14.65 22.47 13.97
C SER A 32 -13.88 22.15 12.68
N GLY A 33 -12.57 22.34 12.69
CA GLY A 33 -11.71 21.98 11.57
C GLY A 33 -11.49 20.48 11.35
N TRP A 34 -11.81 19.60 12.32
CA TRP A 34 -11.74 18.14 12.11
C TRP A 34 -13.00 17.57 11.48
N TYR A 35 -14.14 18.21 11.70
CA TYR A 35 -15.40 17.92 11.04
C TYR A 35 -15.63 19.02 10.02
N GLY A 36 -14.83 18.98 8.93
CA GLY A 36 -15.03 19.91 7.83
C GLY A 36 -16.48 19.82 7.35
N ASN A 37 -17.01 20.94 6.92
CA ASN A 37 -18.28 20.96 6.23
C ASN A 37 -18.18 19.99 5.04
N ILE A 38 -19.07 18.99 4.99
CA ILE A 38 -19.18 18.03 3.89
C ILE A 38 -19.94 18.60 2.68
N GLU A 39 -20.34 19.88 2.75
CA GLU A 39 -20.97 20.57 1.63
C GLU A 39 -20.00 20.58 0.42
N PRO A 40 -20.51 20.30 -0.78
CA PRO A 40 -19.73 20.40 -1.99
C PRO A 40 -19.12 21.79 -2.15
N ILE A 41 -17.85 21.86 -2.55
CA ILE A 41 -17.24 23.15 -2.86
C ILE A 41 -17.92 23.76 -4.10
N THR A 42 -18.08 25.08 -4.10
CA THR A 42 -18.67 25.79 -5.23
C THR A 42 -17.64 26.12 -6.30
N ASN A 43 -18.08 26.47 -7.50
CA ASN A 43 -17.19 26.95 -8.56
C ASN A 43 -16.41 28.22 -8.16
N GLN A 44 -16.96 29.03 -7.24
CA GLN A 44 -16.31 30.23 -6.74
C GLN A 44 -15.15 29.90 -5.77
N ASP A 45 -15.24 28.77 -5.12
CA ASP A 45 -14.21 28.27 -4.18
C ASP A 45 -13.09 27.49 -4.89
N TRP A 46 -13.27 27.17 -6.18
CA TRP A 46 -12.30 26.40 -6.94
C TRP A 46 -11.07 27.24 -7.26
N ASP A 47 -9.92 26.86 -6.73
CA ASP A 47 -8.63 27.49 -6.93
C ASP A 47 -7.51 26.46 -7.20
N ILE A 48 -6.33 26.95 -7.50
CA ILE A 48 -5.16 26.12 -7.81
C ILE A 48 -4.75 25.21 -6.65
N ASN A 49 -4.96 25.64 -5.39
CA ASN A 49 -4.64 24.84 -4.21
C ASN A 49 -5.63 23.68 -4.03
N LYS A 50 -6.89 23.89 -4.39
CA LYS A 50 -7.90 22.84 -4.37
C LYS A 50 -7.70 21.84 -5.50
N ALA A 51 -7.27 22.29 -6.67
CA ALA A 51 -6.86 21.40 -7.76
C ALA A 51 -5.65 20.55 -7.35
N LYS A 52 -4.64 21.17 -6.72
CA LYS A 52 -3.49 20.47 -6.13
C LYS A 52 -3.95 19.43 -5.09
N HIS A 53 -4.78 19.85 -4.14
CA HIS A 53 -5.31 18.97 -3.10
C HIS A 53 -6.07 17.77 -3.69
N LEU A 54 -6.92 18.01 -4.71
CA LEU A 54 -7.64 16.96 -5.41
C LEU A 54 -6.68 15.93 -6.00
N LEU A 55 -5.62 16.38 -6.68
CA LEU A 55 -4.63 15.51 -7.30
C LEU A 55 -3.79 14.74 -6.25
N GLU A 56 -3.48 15.36 -5.11
CA GLU A 56 -2.83 14.68 -3.98
C GLU A 56 -3.72 13.60 -3.34
N ARG A 57 -5.03 13.84 -3.29
CA ARG A 57 -5.99 12.88 -2.71
C ARG A 57 -6.31 11.73 -3.68
N ALA A 58 -6.52 12.04 -4.95
CA ALA A 58 -6.85 11.05 -5.98
C ALA A 58 -5.62 10.38 -6.61
N GLY A 59 -4.42 10.88 -6.35
CA GLY A 59 -3.16 10.39 -6.88
C GLY A 59 -2.02 10.51 -5.89
N PHE A 60 -0.82 10.73 -6.41
CA PHE A 60 0.42 10.86 -5.64
C PHE A 60 1.02 12.28 -5.70
N GLY A 61 0.18 13.27 -5.97
CA GLY A 61 0.57 14.63 -6.30
C GLY A 61 0.69 14.80 -7.82
N GLY A 62 1.29 15.91 -8.25
CA GLY A 62 1.52 16.19 -9.67
C GLY A 62 2.44 17.37 -9.88
N THR A 63 2.88 17.53 -11.12
CA THR A 63 3.67 18.66 -11.57
C THR A 63 2.83 19.95 -11.56
N PRO A 64 3.45 21.13 -11.57
CA PRO A 64 2.73 22.38 -11.71
C PRO A 64 1.83 22.42 -12.95
N GLU A 65 2.26 21.79 -14.05
CA GLU A 65 1.52 21.68 -15.30
C GLU A 65 0.26 20.83 -15.15
N GLU A 66 0.35 19.69 -14.50
CA GLU A 66 -0.80 18.79 -14.23
C GLU A 66 -1.81 19.45 -13.29
N ILE A 67 -1.33 20.14 -12.24
CA ILE A 67 -2.20 20.90 -11.34
C ILE A 67 -2.92 22.01 -12.09
N LYS A 68 -2.19 22.76 -12.93
CA LYS A 68 -2.77 23.81 -13.76
C LYS A 68 -3.76 23.26 -14.79
N PHE A 69 -3.48 22.11 -15.35
CA PHE A 69 -4.39 21.43 -16.26
C PHE A 69 -5.72 21.11 -15.55
N LEU A 70 -5.69 20.47 -14.38
CA LEU A 70 -6.91 20.17 -13.60
C LEU A 70 -7.63 21.46 -13.19
N PHE A 71 -6.92 22.48 -12.76
CA PHE A 71 -7.51 23.77 -12.42
C PHE A 71 -8.30 24.36 -13.60
N ASN A 72 -7.72 24.34 -14.79
CA ASN A 72 -8.33 24.90 -16.00
C ASN A 72 -9.55 24.11 -16.49
N LEU A 73 -9.67 22.82 -16.16
CA LEU A 73 -10.85 22.02 -16.45
C LEU A 73 -12.09 22.50 -15.68
N GLY A 74 -11.89 23.15 -14.54
CA GLY A 74 -12.94 23.41 -13.57
C GLY A 74 -13.32 22.16 -12.77
N ILE A 75 -14.02 22.35 -11.66
CA ILE A 75 -14.24 21.31 -10.64
C ILE A 75 -14.88 20.02 -11.19
N SER A 76 -15.99 20.14 -11.91
CA SER A 76 -16.73 18.96 -12.40
C SER A 76 -15.90 18.13 -13.37
N LYS A 77 -15.30 18.77 -14.37
CA LYS A 77 -14.48 18.07 -15.37
C LYS A 77 -13.17 17.53 -14.79
N ALA A 78 -12.60 18.20 -13.77
CA ALA A 78 -11.42 17.69 -13.07
C ALA A 78 -11.74 16.39 -12.32
N ILE A 79 -12.90 16.32 -11.66
CA ILE A 79 -13.38 15.10 -10.98
C ILE A 79 -13.68 14.01 -12.02
N GLU A 80 -14.40 14.33 -13.09
CA GLU A 80 -14.70 13.39 -14.17
C GLU A 80 -13.44 12.81 -14.80
N HIS A 81 -12.42 13.65 -15.06
CA HIS A 81 -11.14 13.24 -15.61
C HIS A 81 -10.42 12.22 -14.70
N LEU A 82 -10.50 12.40 -13.38
CA LEU A 82 -9.86 11.48 -12.44
C LEU A 82 -10.67 10.21 -12.20
N VAL A 83 -12.01 10.33 -12.15
CA VAL A 83 -12.89 9.19 -11.82
C VAL A 83 -13.11 8.27 -13.00
N TYR A 84 -13.31 8.83 -14.21
CA TYR A 84 -13.51 8.05 -15.45
C TYR A 84 -12.20 7.86 -16.21
N TYR A 85 -11.16 7.48 -15.49
CA TYR A 85 -9.81 7.31 -16.02
C TYR A 85 -9.74 6.23 -17.11
N GLU A 86 -10.70 5.32 -17.20
CA GLU A 86 -10.75 4.28 -18.22
C GLU A 86 -10.75 4.87 -19.66
N ASN A 87 -11.24 6.10 -19.81
CA ASN A 87 -11.22 6.83 -21.07
C ASN A 87 -9.82 7.34 -21.47
N ILE A 88 -8.84 7.28 -20.56
CA ILE A 88 -7.47 7.72 -20.79
C ILE A 88 -6.64 6.53 -21.22
N SER A 89 -5.95 6.62 -22.36
CA SER A 89 -5.07 5.55 -22.85
C SER A 89 -3.83 5.42 -21.96
N VAL A 90 -3.45 4.18 -21.69
CA VAL A 90 -2.18 3.81 -21.01
C VAL A 90 -1.33 2.88 -21.89
N SER A 91 -1.59 2.86 -23.20
CA SER A 91 -0.88 2.00 -24.14
C SER A 91 0.64 2.24 -24.18
N GLU A 92 1.06 3.46 -23.85
CA GLU A 92 2.47 3.86 -23.82
C GLU A 92 3.16 3.54 -22.48
N MET A 93 2.37 3.13 -21.45
CA MET A 93 2.96 2.78 -20.16
C MET A 93 3.77 1.49 -20.25
N PRO A 94 5.03 1.49 -19.78
CA PRO A 94 5.89 0.33 -19.86
C PRO A 94 5.32 -0.82 -19.03
N LYS A 95 5.23 -1.99 -19.65
CA LYS A 95 4.94 -3.23 -18.95
C LYS A 95 6.16 -3.66 -18.13
N PHE A 96 5.93 -4.43 -17.08
CA PHE A 96 7.04 -5.05 -16.38
C PHE A 96 7.77 -6.04 -17.31
N VAL A 97 9.09 -5.91 -17.38
CA VAL A 97 9.96 -6.81 -18.14
C VAL A 97 10.85 -7.55 -17.16
N GLU A 98 10.81 -8.87 -17.22
CA GLU A 98 11.66 -9.73 -16.41
C GLU A 98 13.12 -9.54 -16.78
N SER A 99 14.04 -9.75 -15.83
CA SER A 99 15.48 -9.57 -16.05
C SER A 99 16.18 -10.81 -16.60
N ASP A 100 15.45 -11.93 -16.70
CA ASP A 100 16.01 -13.25 -17.03
C ASP A 100 17.19 -13.68 -16.12
N ILE A 101 17.26 -13.09 -14.91
CA ILE A 101 18.29 -13.43 -13.92
C ILE A 101 18.17 -14.88 -13.43
N HIS A 102 16.98 -15.46 -13.56
CA HIS A 102 16.74 -16.85 -13.27
C HIS A 102 17.05 -17.70 -14.53
N ASP A 103 17.84 -18.73 -14.35
CA ASP A 103 18.06 -19.74 -15.37
C ASP A 103 16.72 -20.29 -15.90
N PRO A 104 16.48 -20.31 -17.21
CA PRO A 104 15.27 -20.89 -17.81
C PRO A 104 14.92 -22.27 -17.28
N GLY A 105 15.90 -23.09 -16.90
CA GLY A 105 15.72 -24.37 -16.24
C GLY A 105 15.09 -24.29 -14.84
N LEU A 106 15.01 -23.10 -14.23
CA LEU A 106 14.39 -22.88 -12.92
C LEU A 106 12.94 -22.43 -13.01
N ILE A 107 12.43 -22.07 -14.17
CA ILE A 107 11.03 -21.62 -14.34
C ILE A 107 10.06 -22.67 -13.81
N ASN A 108 10.32 -23.94 -14.06
CA ASN A 108 9.49 -25.06 -13.62
C ASN A 108 9.90 -25.63 -12.26
N PHE A 109 10.92 -25.07 -11.62
CA PHE A 109 11.35 -25.56 -10.32
C PHE A 109 10.33 -25.22 -9.24
N PRO A 110 10.01 -26.16 -8.32
CA PRO A 110 8.98 -25.93 -7.29
C PRO A 110 9.33 -24.71 -6.42
N PRO A 111 8.49 -23.66 -6.34
CA PRO A 111 8.79 -22.43 -5.63
C PRO A 111 8.58 -22.52 -4.11
N SER A 112 8.65 -23.73 -3.54
CA SER A 112 8.50 -23.92 -2.11
C SER A 112 9.48 -24.95 -1.56
N ARG A 113 9.89 -24.77 -0.31
CA ARG A 113 10.78 -25.71 0.37
C ARG A 113 10.18 -27.13 0.51
N PRO A 114 8.87 -27.30 0.87
CA PRO A 114 8.26 -28.62 0.89
C PRO A 114 8.30 -29.33 -0.47
N ALA A 115 7.95 -28.62 -1.54
CA ALA A 115 7.98 -29.17 -2.90
C ALA A 115 9.42 -29.53 -3.33
N THR A 116 10.41 -28.73 -2.97
CA THR A 116 11.84 -29.01 -3.22
C THR A 116 12.30 -30.24 -2.44
N THR A 117 11.86 -30.39 -1.19
CA THR A 117 12.17 -31.56 -0.36
C THR A 117 11.55 -32.81 -0.96
N LYS A 118 10.30 -32.72 -1.44
CA LYS A 118 9.63 -33.83 -2.13
C LYS A 118 10.42 -34.23 -3.39
N LEU A 119 10.76 -33.28 -4.25
CA LEU A 119 11.56 -33.52 -5.45
C LEU A 119 12.93 -34.15 -5.13
N ALA A 120 13.60 -33.69 -4.06
CA ALA A 120 14.89 -34.26 -3.63
C ALA A 120 14.73 -35.70 -3.15
N LYS A 121 13.63 -36.06 -2.47
CA LYS A 121 13.33 -37.45 -2.06
C LYS A 121 13.07 -38.32 -3.26
N GLU A 122 12.19 -37.92 -4.18
CA GLU A 122 11.85 -38.65 -5.40
C GLU A 122 13.10 -38.89 -6.26
N THR A 123 13.95 -37.86 -6.44
CA THR A 123 15.21 -37.99 -7.15
C THR A 123 16.17 -38.96 -6.44
N GLY A 124 16.25 -38.91 -5.11
CA GLY A 124 17.05 -39.80 -4.29
C GLY A 124 16.59 -41.25 -4.43
N GLU A 125 15.30 -41.50 -4.37
CA GLU A 125 14.69 -42.83 -4.54
C GLU A 125 15.02 -43.41 -5.95
N ALA A 126 14.80 -42.59 -6.99
CA ALA A 126 15.09 -42.97 -8.37
C ALA A 126 16.60 -43.31 -8.62
N LEU A 127 17.49 -42.69 -7.84
CA LEU A 127 18.94 -42.94 -7.91
C LEU A 127 19.44 -44.00 -6.89
N GLY A 128 18.52 -44.64 -6.15
CA GLY A 128 18.86 -45.60 -5.08
C GLY A 128 19.58 -44.92 -3.88
N ILE A 129 19.43 -43.61 -3.69
CA ILE A 129 20.08 -42.86 -2.63
C ILE A 129 19.08 -42.70 -1.44
N LYS A 130 19.40 -43.33 -0.32
CA LYS A 130 18.58 -43.17 0.90
C LYS A 130 18.67 -41.76 1.43
N VAL A 131 17.53 -41.04 1.48
CA VAL A 131 17.44 -39.67 2.03
C VAL A 131 17.25 -39.77 3.54
N LYS A 132 18.21 -39.21 4.31
CA LYS A 132 18.12 -39.09 5.78
C LYS A 132 17.36 -37.82 6.14
N GLU A 133 16.73 -37.77 7.33
CA GLU A 133 16.06 -36.57 7.84
C GLU A 133 17.00 -35.36 7.95
N SER A 134 18.26 -35.60 8.32
CA SER A 134 19.30 -34.56 8.37
C SER A 134 19.78 -34.03 7.01
N GLY A 135 19.17 -34.52 5.91
CA GLY A 135 19.55 -34.22 4.54
C GLY A 135 20.62 -35.16 3.97
N ASN A 136 20.93 -35.01 2.70
CA ASN A 136 21.94 -35.78 2.01
C ASN A 136 22.76 -34.83 1.09
N ARG A 137 24.09 -34.79 1.30
CA ARG A 137 24.98 -33.91 0.54
C ARG A 137 24.97 -34.19 -0.99
N LYS A 138 24.69 -35.42 -1.41
CA LYS A 138 24.53 -35.79 -2.82
C LYS A 138 23.34 -35.11 -3.49
N LEU A 139 22.31 -34.78 -2.73
CA LEU A 139 21.09 -34.06 -3.19
C LEU A 139 21.19 -32.55 -3.02
N GLN A 140 22.29 -32.03 -2.48
CA GLN A 140 22.51 -30.60 -2.26
C GLN A 140 22.31 -29.74 -3.51
N PRO A 141 22.69 -30.17 -4.72
CA PRO A 141 22.47 -29.39 -5.94
C PRO A 141 20.96 -29.07 -6.16
N ILE A 142 20.05 -29.99 -5.84
CA ILE A 142 18.60 -29.76 -5.97
C ILE A 142 18.15 -28.68 -4.99
N VAL A 143 18.63 -28.76 -3.74
CA VAL A 143 18.31 -27.78 -2.69
C VAL A 143 18.91 -26.41 -3.05
N ASN A 144 20.11 -26.37 -3.60
CA ASN A 144 20.75 -25.13 -4.02
C ASN A 144 19.98 -24.43 -5.13
N LYS A 145 19.39 -25.16 -6.08
CA LYS A 145 18.52 -24.59 -7.11
C LYS A 145 17.33 -23.84 -6.50
N PHE A 146 16.70 -24.40 -5.47
CA PHE A 146 15.62 -23.70 -4.77
C PHE A 146 16.08 -22.39 -4.13
N PHE A 147 17.22 -22.37 -3.45
CA PHE A 147 17.74 -21.14 -2.85
C PHE A 147 18.18 -20.11 -3.88
N PHE A 148 18.72 -20.56 -5.00
CA PHE A 148 19.05 -19.68 -6.12
C PHE A 148 17.79 -19.04 -6.68
N TRP A 149 16.75 -19.83 -6.97
CA TRP A 149 15.46 -19.35 -7.43
C TRP A 149 14.85 -18.34 -6.44
N LEU A 150 14.88 -18.65 -5.15
CA LEU A 150 14.35 -17.78 -4.11
C LEU A 150 15.06 -16.40 -4.07
N ARG A 151 16.36 -16.39 -4.27
CA ARG A 151 17.14 -15.14 -4.33
C ARG A 151 16.85 -14.35 -5.61
N ALA A 152 16.76 -15.01 -6.74
CA ALA A 152 16.37 -14.41 -8.02
C ALA A 152 14.97 -13.81 -7.92
N SER A 153 14.00 -14.53 -7.38
CA SER A 153 12.64 -14.04 -7.15
C SER A 153 12.61 -12.78 -6.27
N ARG A 154 13.44 -12.72 -5.23
CA ARG A 154 13.55 -11.54 -4.37
C ARG A 154 14.12 -10.32 -5.09
N LEU A 155 15.06 -10.51 -6.00
CA LEU A 155 15.58 -9.43 -6.84
C LEU A 155 14.51 -8.93 -7.81
N GLU A 156 13.78 -9.84 -8.46
CA GLU A 156 12.66 -9.48 -9.32
C GLU A 156 11.54 -8.78 -8.57
N THR A 157 11.23 -9.19 -7.34
CA THR A 157 10.22 -8.47 -6.50
C THR A 157 10.61 -7.01 -6.28
N LYS A 158 11.91 -6.73 -6.06
CA LYS A 158 12.39 -5.34 -5.96
C LYS A 158 12.20 -4.57 -7.27
N ARG A 159 12.46 -5.22 -8.41
CA ARG A 159 12.24 -4.60 -9.72
C ARG A 159 10.76 -4.31 -9.97
N VAL A 160 9.86 -5.22 -9.59
CA VAL A 160 8.40 -4.99 -9.61
C VAL A 160 8.03 -3.77 -8.76
N ALA A 161 8.60 -3.65 -7.57
CA ALA A 161 8.33 -2.51 -6.70
C ALA A 161 8.80 -1.17 -7.32
N TYR A 162 9.99 -1.12 -7.93
CA TYR A 162 10.47 0.07 -8.63
C TYR A 162 9.62 0.39 -9.86
N TRP A 163 9.33 -0.61 -10.70
CA TRP A 163 8.43 -0.45 -11.85
C TRP A 163 7.07 0.11 -11.44
N TRP A 164 6.52 -0.37 -10.33
CA TRP A 164 5.24 0.13 -9.83
C TRP A 164 5.36 1.54 -9.25
N ALA A 165 6.46 1.87 -8.57
CA ALA A 165 6.71 3.24 -8.09
C ALA A 165 6.82 4.24 -9.26
N ASP A 166 7.53 3.88 -10.33
CA ASP A 166 7.60 4.70 -11.55
C ASP A 166 6.21 4.88 -12.16
N ARG A 167 5.41 3.82 -12.16
CA ARG A 167 4.03 3.85 -12.64
C ARG A 167 3.12 4.76 -11.81
N MET A 168 3.26 4.76 -10.48
CA MET A 168 2.52 5.66 -9.59
C MET A 168 2.80 7.14 -9.88
N ILE A 169 4.01 7.46 -10.31
CA ILE A 169 4.44 8.83 -10.59
C ILE A 169 4.06 9.26 -12.00
N SER A 170 4.18 8.36 -12.99
CA SER A 170 4.09 8.70 -14.41
C SER A 170 2.77 8.31 -15.07
N SER A 171 1.89 7.58 -14.37
CA SER A 171 0.62 7.15 -14.96
C SER A 171 -0.33 8.34 -15.19
N PRO A 172 -0.92 8.45 -16.40
CA PRO A 172 -1.97 9.43 -16.65
C PRO A 172 -3.29 9.09 -15.94
N ARG A 173 -3.35 7.94 -15.25
CA ARG A 173 -4.49 7.46 -14.45
C ARG A 173 -4.13 7.42 -12.96
N PRO A 174 -3.92 8.57 -12.30
CA PRO A 174 -3.41 8.60 -10.93
C PRO A 174 -4.35 7.91 -9.93
N LEU A 175 -5.67 7.98 -10.12
CA LEU A 175 -6.64 7.33 -9.24
C LEU A 175 -6.57 5.80 -9.33
N GLU A 176 -6.36 5.24 -10.52
CA GLU A 176 -6.19 3.80 -10.73
C GLU A 176 -5.01 3.27 -9.88
N GLU A 177 -3.84 3.92 -9.94
CA GLU A 177 -2.67 3.51 -9.18
C GLU A 177 -2.85 3.77 -7.67
N LYS A 178 -3.53 4.86 -7.29
CA LYS A 178 -3.86 5.15 -5.88
C LYS A 178 -4.74 4.07 -5.26
N MET A 179 -5.78 3.66 -5.98
CA MET A 179 -6.68 2.59 -5.53
C MET A 179 -6.00 1.22 -5.57
N THR A 180 -5.12 0.97 -6.52
CA THR A 180 -4.27 -0.23 -6.53
C THR A 180 -3.43 -0.32 -5.26
N LEU A 181 -2.81 0.78 -4.84
CA LEU A 181 -2.05 0.84 -3.58
C LEU A 181 -2.96 0.67 -2.35
N PHE A 182 -4.16 1.26 -2.37
CA PHE A 182 -5.14 1.10 -1.30
C PHE A 182 -5.51 -0.37 -1.11
N TRP A 183 -5.84 -1.08 -2.20
CA TRP A 183 -6.19 -2.50 -2.14
C TRP A 183 -5.01 -3.38 -1.75
N HIS A 184 -3.81 -3.07 -2.23
CA HIS A 184 -2.60 -3.77 -1.83
C HIS A 184 -2.35 -3.66 -0.31
N ASN A 185 -2.58 -2.50 0.28
CA ASN A 185 -2.48 -2.30 1.73
C ASN A 185 -3.62 -2.98 2.50
N HIS A 186 -4.82 -2.98 1.93
CA HIS A 186 -6.00 -3.58 2.55
C HIS A 186 -5.91 -5.11 2.61
N PHE A 187 -5.51 -5.75 1.52
CA PHE A 187 -5.29 -7.20 1.40
C PHE A 187 -3.82 -7.56 1.61
N ALA A 188 -3.22 -6.99 2.63
CA ALA A 188 -1.79 -7.00 2.90
C ALA A 188 -1.12 -8.36 2.67
N ASN A 189 -0.26 -8.43 1.66
CA ASN A 189 0.63 -9.54 1.39
C ASN A 189 2.09 -9.14 1.61
N ASN A 190 2.90 -10.14 1.94
CA ASN A 190 4.30 -9.89 2.22
C ASN A 190 5.20 -10.79 1.37
N GLU A 191 6.16 -10.18 0.68
CA GLU A 191 7.17 -10.86 -0.14
C GLU A 191 7.86 -12.00 0.61
N THR A 192 8.13 -11.83 1.90
CA THR A 192 8.80 -12.86 2.70
C THR A 192 7.95 -14.12 2.90
N LYS A 193 6.64 -14.03 2.71
CA LYS A 193 5.69 -15.16 2.79
C LYS A 193 5.38 -15.72 1.42
N VAL A 194 5.01 -14.90 0.47
CA VAL A 194 4.65 -15.31 -0.90
C VAL A 194 5.86 -15.87 -1.66
N ARG A 195 7.00 -15.20 -1.58
CA ARG A 195 8.30 -15.61 -2.14
C ARG A 195 8.33 -15.89 -3.65
N ASP A 196 7.32 -15.40 -4.38
CA ASP A 196 7.20 -15.53 -5.83
C ASP A 196 6.77 -14.18 -6.42
N TYR A 197 7.70 -13.51 -7.09
CA TYR A 197 7.46 -12.20 -7.69
C TYR A 197 6.33 -12.21 -8.73
N ARG A 198 6.15 -13.32 -9.47
CA ARG A 198 5.09 -13.46 -10.48
C ARG A 198 3.70 -13.40 -9.86
N LYS A 199 3.54 -14.03 -8.69
CA LYS A 199 2.29 -13.99 -7.92
C LYS A 199 2.03 -12.58 -7.39
N LEU A 200 3.05 -11.90 -6.90
CA LEU A 200 2.93 -10.52 -6.43
C LEU A 200 2.63 -9.54 -7.57
N LEU A 201 3.24 -9.74 -8.73
CA LEU A 201 2.93 -8.97 -9.94
C LEU A 201 1.48 -9.20 -10.39
N LEU A 202 1.07 -10.46 -10.50
CA LEU A 202 -0.31 -10.83 -10.86
C LEU A 202 -1.33 -10.19 -9.89
N GLN A 203 -1.05 -10.23 -8.60
CA GLN A 203 -1.90 -9.59 -7.59
C GLN A 203 -1.98 -8.08 -7.78
N ASN A 204 -0.86 -7.41 -8.04
CA ASN A 204 -0.83 -5.98 -8.34
C ASN A 204 -1.68 -5.64 -9.58
N GLU A 205 -1.59 -6.45 -10.65
CA GLU A 205 -2.40 -6.29 -11.84
C GLU A 205 -3.89 -6.56 -11.57
N THR A 206 -4.21 -7.56 -10.75
CA THR A 206 -5.58 -7.85 -10.30
C THR A 206 -6.18 -6.66 -9.54
N PHE A 207 -5.45 -6.07 -8.61
CA PHE A 207 -5.92 -4.90 -7.87
C PHE A 207 -6.10 -3.68 -8.78
N ARG A 208 -5.24 -3.50 -9.78
CA ARG A 208 -5.39 -2.43 -10.78
C ARG A 208 -6.64 -2.63 -11.64
N MET A 209 -6.89 -3.86 -12.09
CA MET A 209 -8.08 -4.19 -12.89
C MET A 209 -9.38 -3.91 -12.12
N HIS A 210 -9.37 -4.07 -10.80
CA HIS A 210 -10.53 -3.85 -9.94
C HIS A 210 -10.45 -2.56 -9.11
N ALA A 211 -9.56 -1.62 -9.47
CA ALA A 211 -9.21 -0.47 -8.64
C ALA A 211 -10.41 0.32 -8.12
N THR A 212 -11.35 0.68 -9.00
CA THR A 212 -12.63 1.37 -8.69
C THR A 212 -13.85 0.57 -9.10
N GLY A 213 -13.66 -0.73 -9.40
CA GLY A 213 -14.72 -1.62 -9.85
C GLY A 213 -15.64 -2.12 -8.73
N ASN A 214 -16.38 -3.18 -9.02
CA ASN A 214 -17.28 -3.79 -8.06
C ASN A 214 -16.49 -4.53 -6.95
N PHE A 215 -16.76 -4.18 -5.70
CA PHE A 215 -16.07 -4.75 -4.52
C PHE A 215 -16.26 -6.26 -4.37
N ARG A 216 -17.43 -6.79 -4.74
CA ARG A 216 -17.68 -8.25 -4.73
C ARG A 216 -16.74 -8.97 -5.68
N ASP A 217 -16.56 -8.43 -6.89
CA ASP A 217 -15.70 -9.02 -7.91
C ASP A 217 -14.23 -8.96 -7.48
N LEU A 218 -13.82 -7.86 -6.88
CA LEU A 218 -12.49 -7.72 -6.26
C LEU A 218 -12.26 -8.79 -5.18
N ILE A 219 -13.20 -9.00 -4.24
CA ILE A 219 -13.07 -10.02 -3.19
C ILE A 219 -12.97 -11.42 -3.80
N ILE A 220 -13.79 -11.73 -4.81
CA ILE A 220 -13.75 -13.04 -5.47
C ILE A 220 -12.41 -13.24 -6.18
N ALA A 221 -11.90 -12.23 -6.88
CA ALA A 221 -10.60 -12.27 -7.54
C ALA A 221 -9.47 -12.46 -6.52
N THR A 222 -9.50 -11.68 -5.43
CA THR A 222 -8.52 -11.76 -4.34
C THR A 222 -8.52 -13.13 -3.65
N ALA A 223 -9.71 -13.70 -3.38
CA ALA A 223 -9.82 -15.01 -2.76
C ALA A 223 -9.27 -16.17 -3.63
N LYS A 224 -9.19 -15.97 -4.94
CA LYS A 224 -8.61 -16.90 -5.91
C LYS A 224 -7.14 -16.61 -6.23
N ASP A 225 -6.62 -15.52 -5.71
CA ASP A 225 -5.26 -15.07 -6.02
C ASP A 225 -4.22 -16.00 -5.39
N PRO A 226 -3.23 -16.50 -6.16
CA PRO A 226 -2.24 -17.43 -5.66
C PRO A 226 -1.23 -16.80 -4.68
N ALA A 227 -1.28 -15.50 -4.46
CA ALA A 227 -0.48 -14.80 -3.46
C ALA A 227 -1.17 -14.70 -2.10
N MET A 228 -2.48 -15.01 -2.02
CA MET A 228 -3.26 -15.00 -0.77
C MET A 228 -3.06 -16.27 0.07
#